data_622b97cbfd0fcbb0e0646d82aec9b20e
#
_entry.id   622b97cbfd0fcbb0e0646d82aec9b20e
#
_cell.length_a   1.000
_cell.length_b   1.000
_cell.length_c   1.000
_cell.angle_alpha   90.00
_cell.angle_beta   90.00
_cell.angle_gamma   90.00
#
_symmetry.space_group_name_H-M   'P 1'
#
loop_
_entity.id
_entity.type
_entity.pdbx_description
1 polymer ?
#
loop_
_entity_poly.entity_id
_entity_poly.type
_entity_poly.pdbx_seq_one_letter_code
_entity_poly.pdbx_strand_id
1 'polypeptide(L)'
;MAIFNLGSINLDYFYRLPHLVSAGETLAAVGYDIFLGGKGANQSVALAKAGADVFHIGAFGKRDEHYLREMREAGVNLNNIALLESESGHAVVMVDNKTGENQIVLSGSANNKISKKQIESALSNAKTTDWALAQNETSLVHEFLVSAKEKGLKICYSAAPFVAKQTASLLPFTDLLVVNEGEANALIKFTNKDVLELGLPHLVITLGSKGARYIGEEGDFFISPFEVSPVDTTGAGDTFLGYLLASLSKGMSMEQALSYGSAAASLQITKQGALAAIPSLQEVETFIGENS
;
A
#
# COMPACT_ATOMS: atom_id res chain seq x y z
N MET A 1 16.68 -7.46 6.55
CA MET A 1 15.50 -8.36 6.48
C MET A 1 14.81 -8.10 5.15
N ALA A 2 14.41 -9.13 4.44
CA ALA A 2 13.66 -9.00 3.20
C ALA A 2 12.16 -8.80 3.49
N ILE A 3 11.45 -8.16 2.54
CA ILE A 3 10.01 -7.94 2.62
C ILE A 3 9.37 -8.57 1.37
N PHE A 4 8.52 -9.57 1.57
CA PHE A 4 7.74 -10.21 0.52
C PHE A 4 6.36 -9.56 0.47
N ASN A 5 6.08 -8.80 -0.58
CA ASN A 5 4.82 -8.07 -0.74
C ASN A 5 3.93 -8.76 -1.78
N LEU A 6 2.85 -9.43 -1.34
CA LEU A 6 1.78 -9.88 -2.22
C LEU A 6 0.87 -8.69 -2.50
N GLY A 7 0.96 -8.12 -3.71
CA GLY A 7 0.29 -6.86 -3.99
C GLY A 7 -0.19 -6.68 -5.41
N SER A 8 -1.15 -5.78 -5.56
CA SER A 8 -1.70 -5.34 -6.83
C SER A 8 -0.71 -4.50 -7.63
N ILE A 9 -0.80 -4.62 -8.95
CA ILE A 9 -0.19 -3.72 -9.91
C ILE A 9 -1.28 -3.30 -10.88
N ASN A 10 -1.56 -2.01 -10.97
CA ASN A 10 -2.60 -1.46 -11.83
C ASN A 10 -2.03 -0.49 -12.86
N LEU A 11 -2.73 -0.35 -13.98
CA LEU A 11 -2.63 0.79 -14.86
C LEU A 11 -3.80 1.72 -14.59
N ASP A 12 -3.52 2.94 -14.16
CA ASP A 12 -4.52 3.94 -13.89
C ASP A 12 -4.71 4.81 -15.14
N TYR A 13 -5.83 4.59 -15.84
CA TYR A 13 -6.24 5.32 -17.04
C TYR A 13 -6.94 6.60 -16.63
N PHE A 14 -6.23 7.71 -16.67
CA PHE A 14 -6.67 9.01 -16.17
C PHE A 14 -7.30 9.82 -17.30
N TYR A 15 -8.60 10.09 -17.21
CA TYR A 15 -9.36 10.92 -18.15
C TYR A 15 -9.72 12.26 -17.50
N ARG A 16 -9.23 13.36 -18.07
CA ARG A 16 -9.68 14.70 -17.68
C ARG A 16 -10.90 15.07 -18.50
N LEU A 17 -11.98 15.44 -17.84
CA LEU A 17 -13.26 15.71 -18.46
C LEU A 17 -13.71 17.15 -18.17
N PRO A 18 -14.48 17.78 -19.07
CA PRO A 18 -15.12 19.07 -18.79
C PRO A 18 -16.12 19.03 -17.61
N HIS A 19 -16.71 17.85 -17.37
CA HIS A 19 -17.56 17.47 -16.24
C HIS A 19 -17.65 15.93 -16.19
N LEU A 20 -18.13 15.36 -15.07
CA LEU A 20 -18.33 13.92 -14.95
C LEU A 20 -19.52 13.48 -15.83
N VAL A 21 -19.35 12.31 -16.50
CA VAL A 21 -20.30 11.79 -17.48
C VAL A 21 -21.62 11.38 -16.82
N SER A 22 -22.72 11.85 -17.34
CA SER A 22 -24.07 11.47 -16.92
C SER A 22 -24.58 10.24 -17.67
N ALA A 23 -25.59 9.55 -17.14
CA ALA A 23 -26.20 8.41 -17.80
C ALA A 23 -26.76 8.78 -19.19
N GLY A 24 -26.33 8.06 -20.24
CA GLY A 24 -26.72 8.30 -21.63
C GLY A 24 -25.95 9.39 -22.36
N GLU A 25 -24.98 10.06 -21.68
CA GLU A 25 -24.13 11.06 -22.29
C GLU A 25 -22.90 10.44 -22.96
N THR A 26 -22.45 11.05 -24.07
CA THR A 26 -21.16 10.78 -24.69
C THR A 26 -20.32 12.05 -24.64
N LEU A 27 -19.16 11.98 -24.01
CA LEU A 27 -18.30 13.12 -23.75
C LEU A 27 -16.87 12.85 -24.26
N ALA A 28 -16.28 13.84 -24.93
CA ALA A 28 -14.86 13.78 -25.32
C ALA A 28 -13.98 14.24 -24.14
N ALA A 29 -12.98 13.42 -23.78
CA ALA A 29 -11.98 13.82 -22.79
C ALA A 29 -11.11 14.97 -23.34
N VAL A 30 -10.71 15.89 -22.46
CA VAL A 30 -9.78 16.98 -22.75
C VAL A 30 -8.32 16.59 -22.51
N GLY A 31 -8.07 15.48 -21.82
CA GLY A 31 -6.74 14.92 -21.57
C GLY A 31 -6.83 13.45 -21.17
N TYR A 32 -5.77 12.71 -21.44
CA TYR A 32 -5.63 11.29 -21.13
C TYR A 32 -4.19 10.97 -20.79
N ASP A 33 -4.00 10.27 -19.68
CA ASP A 33 -2.69 9.78 -19.24
C ASP A 33 -2.84 8.37 -18.67
N ILE A 34 -1.74 7.60 -18.67
CA ILE A 34 -1.65 6.30 -18.04
C ILE A 34 -0.53 6.36 -17.01
N PHE A 35 -0.85 5.97 -15.78
CA PHE A 35 0.12 5.88 -14.70
C PHE A 35 0.19 4.46 -14.16
N LEU A 36 1.38 4.05 -13.70
CA LEU A 36 1.49 2.85 -12.89
C LEU A 36 0.98 3.14 -11.48
N GLY A 37 0.13 2.25 -10.97
CA GLY A 37 -0.51 2.37 -9.66
C GLY A 37 -0.80 1.02 -9.05
N GLY A 38 -1.78 1.00 -8.14
CA GLY A 38 -2.11 -0.14 -7.31
C GLY A 38 -1.39 -0.09 -5.96
N LYS A 39 -2.11 -0.42 -4.88
CA LYS A 39 -1.56 -0.34 -3.51
C LYS A 39 -0.29 -1.16 -3.34
N GLY A 40 -0.27 -2.38 -3.90
CA GLY A 40 0.90 -3.24 -3.85
C GLY A 40 2.12 -2.64 -4.52
N ALA A 41 1.97 -2.05 -5.71
CA ALA A 41 3.05 -1.37 -6.44
C ALA A 41 3.55 -0.14 -5.66
N ASN A 42 2.63 0.72 -5.20
CA ASN A 42 2.96 1.91 -4.41
C ASN A 42 3.74 1.53 -3.14
N GLN A 43 3.26 0.56 -2.38
CA GLN A 43 3.92 0.10 -1.15
C GLN A 43 5.28 -0.53 -1.44
N SER A 44 5.42 -1.32 -2.52
CA SER A 44 6.72 -1.89 -2.91
C SER A 44 7.73 -0.83 -3.29
N VAL A 45 7.32 0.20 -4.04
CA VAL A 45 8.20 1.32 -4.40
C VAL A 45 8.57 2.14 -3.18
N ALA A 46 7.63 2.41 -2.27
CA ALA A 46 7.91 3.13 -1.03
C ALA A 46 8.91 2.36 -0.15
N LEU A 47 8.74 1.05 0.01
CA LEU A 47 9.67 0.16 0.71
C LEU A 47 11.08 0.22 0.09
N ALA A 48 11.18 0.10 -1.23
CA ALA A 48 12.47 0.11 -1.93
C ALA A 48 13.16 1.47 -1.84
N LYS A 49 12.43 2.58 -2.03
CA LYS A 49 12.96 3.95 -1.86
C LYS A 49 13.37 4.24 -0.42
N ALA A 50 12.71 3.61 0.57
CA ALA A 50 13.13 3.61 1.97
C ALA A 50 14.35 2.71 2.24
N GLY A 51 14.90 2.03 1.22
CA GLY A 51 16.11 1.19 1.30
C GLY A 51 15.88 -0.20 1.88
N ALA A 52 14.68 -0.76 1.78
CA ALA A 52 14.41 -2.16 2.12
C ALA A 52 14.68 -3.08 0.93
N ASP A 53 14.98 -4.36 1.20
CA ASP A 53 15.07 -5.43 0.22
C ASP A 53 13.68 -6.00 -0.04
N VAL A 54 13.07 -5.66 -1.19
CA VAL A 54 11.65 -5.90 -1.49
C VAL A 54 11.48 -6.87 -2.65
N PHE A 55 10.71 -7.92 -2.41
CA PHE A 55 10.27 -8.91 -3.40
C PHE A 55 8.78 -8.75 -3.65
N HIS A 56 8.40 -8.22 -4.80
CA HIS A 56 6.99 -8.09 -5.17
C HIS A 56 6.47 -9.40 -5.74
N ILE A 57 5.37 -9.90 -5.18
CA ILE A 57 4.63 -11.08 -5.65
C ILE A 57 3.33 -10.57 -6.24
N GLY A 58 3.14 -10.74 -7.55
CA GLY A 58 1.99 -10.18 -8.25
C GLY A 58 1.79 -10.82 -9.61
N ALA A 59 0.79 -10.33 -10.34
CA ALA A 59 0.55 -10.72 -11.72
C ALA A 59 0.23 -9.49 -12.57
N PHE A 60 0.71 -9.48 -13.82
CA PHE A 60 0.56 -8.34 -14.71
C PHE A 60 0.37 -8.80 -16.15
N GLY A 61 -0.28 -7.99 -16.98
CA GLY A 61 -0.45 -8.26 -18.39
C GLY A 61 0.87 -8.19 -19.14
N LYS A 62 1.21 -9.22 -19.91
CA LYS A 62 2.47 -9.28 -20.67
C LYS A 62 2.64 -8.14 -21.66
N ARG A 63 1.53 -7.66 -22.25
CA ARG A 63 1.54 -6.53 -23.18
C ARG A 63 1.98 -5.22 -22.54
N ASP A 64 1.76 -5.10 -21.24
CA ASP A 64 1.99 -3.89 -20.47
C ASP A 64 3.31 -3.96 -19.67
N GLU A 65 4.13 -5.01 -19.87
CA GLU A 65 5.37 -5.26 -19.10
C GLU A 65 6.30 -4.05 -19.01
N HIS A 66 6.30 -3.20 -20.02
CA HIS A 66 7.16 -2.02 -20.07
C HIS A 66 6.88 -1.00 -18.96
N TYR A 67 5.64 -0.96 -18.39
CA TYR A 67 5.31 -0.11 -17.25
C TYR A 67 5.99 -0.58 -15.95
N LEU A 68 6.36 -1.86 -15.83
CA LEU A 68 7.08 -2.36 -14.66
C LEU A 68 8.49 -1.76 -14.50
N ARG A 69 8.96 -1.00 -15.50
CA ARG A 69 10.26 -0.32 -15.44
C ARG A 69 10.34 0.63 -14.23
N GLU A 70 9.27 1.34 -13.90
CA GLU A 70 9.24 2.27 -12.77
C GLU A 70 9.51 1.56 -11.43
N MET A 71 8.90 0.39 -11.20
CA MET A 71 9.16 -0.42 -10.00
C MET A 71 10.60 -0.95 -9.99
N ARG A 72 11.11 -1.37 -11.15
CA ARG A 72 12.48 -1.91 -11.28
C ARG A 72 13.52 -0.82 -11.01
N GLU A 73 13.34 0.38 -11.55
CA GLU A 73 14.23 1.54 -11.33
C GLU A 73 14.21 2.01 -9.87
N ALA A 74 13.09 1.83 -9.17
CA ALA A 74 12.98 2.07 -7.73
C ALA A 74 13.71 1.02 -6.87
N GLY A 75 14.16 -0.10 -7.45
CA GLY A 75 14.89 -1.15 -6.72
C GLY A 75 14.02 -2.35 -6.27
N VAL A 76 12.78 -2.45 -6.72
CA VAL A 76 11.90 -3.59 -6.40
C VAL A 76 12.33 -4.84 -7.16
N ASN A 77 12.48 -5.96 -6.47
CA ASN A 77 12.71 -7.26 -7.11
C ASN A 77 11.39 -7.80 -7.70
N LEU A 78 11.36 -7.96 -9.02
CA LEU A 78 10.18 -8.34 -9.80
C LEU A 78 10.20 -9.81 -10.27
N ASN A 79 11.13 -10.64 -9.78
CA ASN A 79 11.27 -12.03 -10.23
C ASN A 79 10.06 -12.92 -9.91
N ASN A 80 9.20 -12.47 -8.98
CA ASN A 80 7.98 -13.17 -8.59
C ASN A 80 6.71 -12.60 -9.23
N ILE A 81 6.84 -11.81 -10.31
CA ILE A 81 5.69 -11.35 -11.09
C ILE A 81 5.37 -12.35 -12.19
N ALA A 82 4.12 -12.81 -12.23
CA ALA A 82 3.62 -13.61 -13.34
C ALA A 82 3.16 -12.69 -14.48
N LEU A 83 3.81 -12.80 -15.65
CA LEU A 83 3.36 -12.13 -16.88
C LEU A 83 2.32 -13.01 -17.59
N LEU A 84 1.09 -12.51 -17.72
CA LEU A 84 -0.06 -13.23 -18.24
C LEU A 84 -0.53 -12.67 -19.58
N GLU A 85 -1.12 -13.52 -20.41
CA GLU A 85 -1.78 -13.10 -21.67
C GLU A 85 -3.15 -12.39 -21.44
N SER A 86 -3.49 -12.12 -20.18
CA SER A 86 -4.69 -11.38 -19.79
C SER A 86 -4.37 -9.90 -19.57
N GLU A 87 -5.42 -9.08 -19.52
CA GLU A 87 -5.33 -7.66 -19.19
C GLU A 87 -4.68 -7.45 -17.81
N SER A 88 -3.90 -6.39 -17.67
CA SER A 88 -3.40 -5.91 -16.37
C SER A 88 -4.56 -5.48 -15.47
N GLY A 89 -4.38 -5.55 -14.15
CA GLY A 89 -5.23 -4.81 -13.23
C GLY A 89 -5.26 -3.34 -13.63
N HIS A 90 -6.42 -2.69 -13.56
CA HIS A 90 -6.51 -1.30 -13.98
C HIS A 90 -7.63 -0.52 -13.27
N ALA A 91 -7.45 0.79 -13.22
CA ALA A 91 -8.46 1.74 -12.84
C ALA A 91 -8.77 2.67 -14.01
N VAL A 92 -10.06 2.99 -14.20
CA VAL A 92 -10.48 4.11 -15.03
C VAL A 92 -10.84 5.25 -14.07
N VAL A 93 -10.04 6.31 -14.11
CA VAL A 93 -10.18 7.49 -13.26
C VAL A 93 -10.67 8.64 -14.11
N MET A 94 -11.91 9.06 -13.90
CA MET A 94 -12.51 10.21 -14.56
C MET A 94 -12.49 11.39 -13.60
N VAL A 95 -11.90 12.52 -14.02
CA VAL A 95 -11.76 13.72 -13.20
C VAL A 95 -12.42 14.92 -13.88
N ASP A 96 -13.29 15.58 -13.17
CA ASP A 96 -13.85 16.87 -13.57
C ASP A 96 -12.78 17.96 -13.43
N ASN A 97 -12.40 18.59 -14.55
CA ASN A 97 -11.36 19.61 -14.58
C ASN A 97 -11.73 20.91 -13.82
N LYS A 98 -13.03 21.13 -13.54
CA LYS A 98 -13.49 22.35 -12.87
C LYS A 98 -13.58 22.18 -11.38
N THR A 99 -14.10 21.02 -10.93
CA THR A 99 -14.39 20.78 -9.51
C THR A 99 -13.33 19.93 -8.84
N GLY A 100 -12.54 19.15 -9.61
CA GLY A 100 -11.62 18.14 -9.09
C GLY A 100 -12.31 16.87 -8.60
N GLU A 101 -13.63 16.79 -8.67
CA GLU A 101 -14.37 15.56 -8.33
C GLU A 101 -13.99 14.42 -9.27
N ASN A 102 -14.03 13.19 -8.76
CA ASN A 102 -13.67 12.03 -9.56
C ASN A 102 -14.67 10.87 -9.43
N GLN A 103 -14.65 10.01 -10.44
CA GLN A 103 -15.29 8.71 -10.44
C GLN A 103 -14.26 7.66 -10.83
N ILE A 104 -14.21 6.55 -10.09
CA ILE A 104 -13.20 5.51 -10.29
C ILE A 104 -13.89 4.17 -10.47
N VAL A 105 -13.49 3.44 -11.52
CA VAL A 105 -13.90 2.06 -11.77
C VAL A 105 -12.66 1.18 -11.76
N LEU A 106 -12.67 0.13 -10.94
CA LEU A 106 -11.56 -0.81 -10.79
C LEU A 106 -11.85 -2.15 -11.46
N SER A 107 -10.84 -2.72 -12.09
CA SER A 107 -10.84 -4.11 -12.55
C SER A 107 -9.59 -4.83 -12.05
N GLY A 108 -9.76 -5.89 -11.27
CA GLY A 108 -8.64 -6.66 -10.72
C GLY A 108 -7.86 -7.46 -11.78
N SER A 109 -8.53 -7.93 -12.84
CA SER A 109 -7.92 -8.64 -14.00
C SER A 109 -6.78 -9.60 -13.59
N ALA A 110 -5.52 -9.33 -13.97
CA ALA A 110 -4.35 -10.14 -13.65
C ALA A 110 -4.13 -10.29 -12.12
N ASN A 111 -4.43 -9.27 -11.31
CA ASN A 111 -4.28 -9.32 -9.85
C ASN A 111 -5.09 -10.46 -9.21
N ASN A 112 -6.18 -10.89 -9.86
CA ASN A 112 -7.03 -11.99 -9.40
C ASN A 112 -6.56 -13.37 -9.92
N LYS A 113 -5.41 -13.45 -10.60
CA LYS A 113 -4.89 -14.69 -11.23
C LYS A 113 -3.58 -15.19 -10.63
N ILE A 114 -3.22 -14.74 -9.45
CA ILE A 114 -2.05 -15.23 -8.71
C ILE A 114 -2.28 -16.70 -8.35
N SER A 115 -1.25 -17.53 -8.46
CA SER A 115 -1.33 -18.97 -8.17
C SER A 115 -0.66 -19.33 -6.84
N LYS A 116 -1.14 -20.40 -6.18
CA LYS A 116 -0.49 -20.94 -4.97
C LYS A 116 0.96 -21.32 -5.21
N LYS A 117 1.27 -21.92 -6.36
CA LYS A 117 2.64 -22.29 -6.74
C LYS A 117 3.56 -21.07 -6.82
N GLN A 118 3.07 -19.92 -7.28
CA GLN A 118 3.82 -18.67 -7.32
C GLN A 118 4.16 -18.18 -5.90
N ILE A 119 3.20 -18.22 -4.98
CA ILE A 119 3.40 -17.89 -3.56
C ILE A 119 4.43 -18.82 -2.92
N GLU A 120 4.27 -20.12 -3.08
CA GLU A 120 5.19 -21.16 -2.56
C GLU A 120 6.62 -20.97 -3.07
N SER A 121 6.76 -20.69 -4.38
CA SER A 121 8.06 -20.41 -5.00
C SER A 121 8.68 -19.14 -4.45
N ALA A 122 7.92 -18.05 -4.33
CA ALA A 122 8.41 -16.77 -3.82
C ALA A 122 8.90 -16.89 -2.37
N LEU A 123 8.16 -17.63 -1.52
CA LEU A 123 8.50 -17.84 -0.12
C LEU A 123 9.51 -18.97 0.12
N SER A 124 10.02 -19.66 -0.92
CA SER A 124 10.89 -20.83 -0.75
C SER A 124 12.19 -20.51 -0.01
N ASN A 125 12.74 -19.31 -0.18
CA ASN A 125 13.98 -18.85 0.44
C ASN A 125 13.75 -17.81 1.56
N ALA A 126 12.51 -17.59 1.98
CA ALA A 126 12.18 -16.66 3.05
C ALA A 126 12.69 -17.16 4.40
N LYS A 127 13.14 -16.25 5.25
CA LYS A 127 13.68 -16.51 6.58
C LYS A 127 12.71 -16.05 7.66
N THR A 128 12.80 -16.62 8.85
CA THR A 128 11.97 -16.25 10.00
C THR A 128 12.13 -14.78 10.46
N THR A 129 13.19 -14.11 10.02
CA THR A 129 13.42 -12.69 10.27
C THR A 129 12.73 -11.77 9.26
N ASP A 130 12.28 -12.32 8.13
CA ASP A 130 11.69 -11.53 7.04
C ASP A 130 10.22 -11.17 7.32
N TRP A 131 9.72 -10.23 6.53
CA TRP A 131 8.33 -9.76 6.59
C TRP A 131 7.52 -10.24 5.39
N ALA A 132 6.26 -10.53 5.62
CA ALA A 132 5.25 -10.64 4.59
C ALA A 132 4.27 -9.49 4.70
N LEU A 133 3.98 -8.83 3.57
CA LEU A 133 3.04 -7.72 3.46
C LEU A 133 1.95 -8.09 2.45
N ALA A 134 0.70 -7.77 2.75
CA ALA A 134 -0.41 -7.90 1.80
C ALA A 134 -1.46 -6.80 1.99
N GLN A 135 -2.24 -6.59 0.91
CA GLN A 135 -3.41 -5.71 0.86
C GLN A 135 -4.61 -6.51 0.32
N ASN A 136 -5.81 -5.90 0.26
CA ASN A 136 -7.03 -6.58 -0.22
C ASN A 136 -7.32 -6.36 -1.72
N GLU A 137 -6.30 -6.26 -2.55
CA GLU A 137 -6.47 -6.01 -4.00
C GLU A 137 -6.07 -7.21 -4.88
N THR A 138 -5.70 -8.34 -4.29
CA THR A 138 -5.26 -9.53 -5.03
C THR A 138 -6.02 -10.77 -4.61
N SER A 139 -5.95 -11.84 -5.43
CA SER A 139 -6.34 -13.16 -4.99
C SER A 139 -5.35 -13.75 -3.98
N LEU A 140 -5.79 -14.76 -3.22
CA LEU A 140 -4.96 -15.59 -2.34
C LEU A 140 -4.27 -14.84 -1.17
N VAL A 141 -4.81 -13.70 -0.73
CA VAL A 141 -4.27 -12.98 0.42
C VAL A 141 -4.25 -13.85 1.67
N HIS A 142 -5.35 -14.57 1.95
CA HIS A 142 -5.44 -15.47 3.10
C HIS A 142 -4.38 -16.58 3.04
N GLU A 143 -4.28 -17.27 1.90
CA GLU A 143 -3.32 -18.35 1.69
C GLU A 143 -1.87 -17.86 1.82
N PHE A 144 -1.58 -16.67 1.32
CA PHE A 144 -0.25 -16.06 1.44
C PHE A 144 0.12 -15.79 2.90
N LEU A 145 -0.78 -15.13 3.67
CA LEU A 145 -0.50 -14.79 5.07
C LEU A 145 -0.37 -16.05 5.93
N VAL A 146 -1.21 -17.07 5.70
CA VAL A 146 -1.08 -18.38 6.38
C VAL A 146 0.26 -19.03 6.06
N SER A 147 0.62 -19.14 4.77
CA SER A 147 1.90 -19.76 4.35
C SER A 147 3.11 -19.01 4.89
N ALA A 148 3.05 -17.67 4.94
CA ALA A 148 4.13 -16.86 5.51
C ALA A 148 4.24 -17.08 7.04
N LYS A 149 3.12 -17.12 7.76
CA LYS A 149 3.08 -17.39 9.21
C LYS A 149 3.63 -18.78 9.56
N GLU A 150 3.26 -19.81 8.79
CA GLU A 150 3.78 -21.18 8.95
C GLU A 150 5.30 -21.25 8.75
N LYS A 151 5.87 -20.38 7.92
CA LYS A 151 7.32 -20.24 7.74
C LYS A 151 7.98 -19.34 8.80
N GLY A 152 7.20 -18.77 9.72
CA GLY A 152 7.69 -17.94 10.82
C GLY A 152 8.01 -16.51 10.44
N LEU A 153 7.54 -16.00 9.28
CA LEU A 153 7.68 -14.60 8.92
C LEU A 153 6.81 -13.70 9.83
N LYS A 154 7.26 -12.47 10.00
CA LYS A 154 6.43 -11.42 10.58
C LYS A 154 5.41 -10.93 9.55
N ILE A 155 4.17 -10.75 9.95
CA ILE A 155 3.07 -10.42 9.05
C ILE A 155 2.63 -8.96 9.24
N CYS A 156 2.78 -8.15 8.20
CA CYS A 156 2.14 -6.84 8.10
C CYS A 156 0.92 -6.94 7.18
N TYR A 157 -0.23 -6.51 7.64
CA TYR A 157 -1.44 -6.49 6.85
C TYR A 157 -1.99 -5.06 6.74
N SER A 158 -2.07 -4.57 5.50
CA SER A 158 -2.73 -3.32 5.13
C SER A 158 -4.15 -3.66 4.68
N ALA A 159 -5.15 -3.47 5.53
CA ALA A 159 -6.51 -3.93 5.29
C ALA A 159 -7.29 -3.07 4.26
N ALA A 160 -6.63 -2.64 3.19
CA ALA A 160 -7.21 -1.76 2.16
C ALA A 160 -7.25 -2.43 0.77
N PRO A 161 -8.36 -2.32 0.00
CA PRO A 161 -9.68 -1.82 0.40
C PRO A 161 -10.27 -2.62 1.57
N PHE A 162 -10.97 -1.92 2.47
CA PHE A 162 -11.41 -2.53 3.72
C PHE A 162 -12.63 -3.42 3.54
N VAL A 163 -12.52 -4.66 4.03
CA VAL A 163 -13.63 -5.62 4.13
C VAL A 163 -13.62 -6.22 5.53
N ALA A 164 -14.54 -5.77 6.41
CA ALA A 164 -14.54 -6.10 7.83
C ALA A 164 -14.47 -7.61 8.13
N LYS A 165 -15.27 -8.43 7.42
CA LYS A 165 -15.27 -9.88 7.59
C LYS A 165 -13.92 -10.52 7.23
N GLN A 166 -13.31 -10.09 6.14
CA GLN A 166 -12.01 -10.58 5.70
C GLN A 166 -10.92 -10.15 6.69
N THR A 167 -10.90 -8.86 7.05
CA THR A 167 -9.95 -8.31 8.01
C THR A 167 -10.03 -9.07 9.34
N ALA A 168 -11.22 -9.25 9.90
CA ALA A 168 -11.41 -9.99 11.15
C ALA A 168 -10.91 -11.44 11.07
N SER A 169 -11.06 -12.12 9.92
CA SER A 169 -10.58 -13.49 9.72
C SER A 169 -9.05 -13.61 9.62
N LEU A 170 -8.36 -12.50 9.30
CA LEU A 170 -6.91 -12.46 9.14
C LEU A 170 -6.17 -11.97 10.39
N LEU A 171 -6.86 -11.41 11.40
CA LEU A 171 -6.24 -10.94 12.63
C LEU A 171 -5.37 -12.01 13.34
N PRO A 172 -5.77 -13.30 13.42
CA PRO A 172 -4.96 -14.33 14.08
C PRO A 172 -3.60 -14.59 13.43
N PHE A 173 -3.41 -14.17 12.18
CA PHE A 173 -2.16 -14.33 11.44
C PHE A 173 -1.32 -13.06 11.42
N THR A 174 -1.89 -11.91 11.83
CA THR A 174 -1.31 -10.59 11.67
C THR A 174 -0.49 -10.17 12.88
N ASP A 175 0.76 -9.76 12.67
CA ASP A 175 1.61 -9.18 13.72
C ASP A 175 1.47 -7.64 13.75
N LEU A 176 1.37 -6.99 12.59
CA LEU A 176 1.15 -5.55 12.43
C LEU A 176 -0.06 -5.30 11.51
N LEU A 177 -1.14 -4.75 12.06
CA LEU A 177 -2.28 -4.26 11.29
C LEU A 177 -2.15 -2.75 11.06
N VAL A 178 -2.31 -2.32 9.80
CA VAL A 178 -2.37 -0.90 9.45
C VAL A 178 -3.74 -0.61 8.81
N VAL A 179 -4.46 0.33 9.39
CA VAL A 179 -5.80 0.77 8.97
C VAL A 179 -5.93 2.28 9.13
N ASN A 180 -6.91 2.89 8.45
CA ASN A 180 -7.31 4.26 8.76
C ASN A 180 -8.39 4.30 9.87
N GLU A 181 -8.72 5.52 10.35
CA GLU A 181 -9.70 5.72 11.44
C GLU A 181 -11.08 5.12 11.11
N GLY A 182 -11.55 5.27 9.86
CA GLY A 182 -12.83 4.72 9.41
C GLY A 182 -12.84 3.19 9.38
N GLU A 183 -11.76 2.60 8.90
CA GLU A 183 -11.55 1.15 8.83
C GLU A 183 -11.43 0.54 10.22
N ALA A 184 -10.70 1.18 11.14
CA ALA A 184 -10.61 0.77 12.54
C ALA A 184 -11.99 0.76 13.20
N ASN A 185 -12.76 1.85 13.06
CA ASN A 185 -14.12 1.95 13.58
C ASN A 185 -15.05 0.88 12.99
N ALA A 186 -14.95 0.59 11.70
CA ALA A 186 -15.72 -0.46 11.05
C ALA A 186 -15.34 -1.86 11.54
N LEU A 187 -14.06 -2.10 11.84
CA LEU A 187 -13.59 -3.37 12.41
C LEU A 187 -14.11 -3.58 13.84
N ILE A 188 -14.00 -2.55 14.70
CA ILE A 188 -14.54 -2.53 16.06
C ILE A 188 -16.04 -2.85 16.05
N LYS A 189 -16.79 -2.15 15.20
CA LYS A 189 -18.24 -2.38 15.04
C LYS A 189 -18.57 -3.80 14.58
N PHE A 190 -17.79 -4.35 13.63
CA PHE A 190 -18.01 -5.69 13.10
C PHE A 190 -17.70 -6.78 14.14
N THR A 191 -16.60 -6.64 14.87
CA THR A 191 -16.15 -7.63 15.87
C THR A 191 -16.87 -7.50 17.20
N ASN A 192 -17.53 -6.36 17.46
CA ASN A 192 -18.08 -5.96 18.76
C ASN A 192 -17.02 -6.05 19.90
N LYS A 193 -15.78 -5.69 19.59
CA LYS A 193 -14.63 -5.69 20.50
C LYS A 193 -13.99 -4.30 20.50
N ASP A 194 -13.48 -3.87 21.65
CA ASP A 194 -12.59 -2.71 21.69
C ASP A 194 -11.29 -2.98 20.91
N VAL A 195 -10.61 -1.92 20.51
CA VAL A 195 -9.36 -2.02 19.76
C VAL A 195 -8.28 -2.81 20.51
N LEU A 196 -8.23 -2.69 21.83
CA LEU A 196 -7.32 -3.44 22.71
C LEU A 196 -7.67 -4.93 22.82
N GLU A 197 -8.91 -5.31 22.53
CA GLU A 197 -9.41 -6.68 22.59
C GLU A 197 -9.25 -7.42 21.25
N LEU A 198 -8.74 -6.77 20.21
CA LEU A 198 -8.50 -7.41 18.91
C LEU A 198 -7.37 -8.45 18.95
N GLY A 199 -6.52 -8.42 19.99
CA GLY A 199 -5.44 -9.39 20.21
C GLY A 199 -4.27 -9.23 19.23
N LEU A 200 -4.05 -8.02 18.71
CA LEU A 200 -2.95 -7.71 17.81
C LEU A 200 -1.70 -7.30 18.60
N PRO A 201 -0.50 -7.84 18.25
CA PRO A 201 0.76 -7.35 18.81
C PRO A 201 1.00 -5.87 18.50
N HIS A 202 0.69 -5.45 17.27
CA HIS A 202 0.87 -4.07 16.81
C HIS A 202 -0.31 -3.62 15.95
N LEU A 203 -0.88 -2.47 16.27
CA LEU A 203 -1.91 -1.79 15.49
C LEU A 203 -1.50 -0.35 15.22
N VAL A 204 -1.53 0.06 13.97
CA VAL A 204 -1.33 1.44 13.54
C VAL A 204 -2.61 1.95 12.90
N ILE A 205 -3.11 3.07 13.42
CA ILE A 205 -4.31 3.75 12.89
C ILE A 205 -3.86 5.09 12.31
N THR A 206 -3.94 5.24 10.99
CA THR A 206 -3.67 6.52 10.32
C THR A 206 -4.87 7.45 10.46
N LEU A 207 -4.62 8.71 10.83
CA LEU A 207 -5.63 9.73 11.15
C LEU A 207 -5.63 10.88 10.14
N GLY A 208 -5.05 10.67 8.96
CA GLY A 208 -4.90 11.71 7.92
C GLY A 208 -4.09 12.88 8.43
N SER A 209 -4.64 14.10 8.32
CA SER A 209 -3.98 15.33 8.78
C SER A 209 -3.76 15.43 10.28
N LYS A 210 -4.22 14.45 11.08
CA LYS A 210 -4.00 14.37 12.53
C LYS A 210 -2.82 13.45 12.89
N GLY A 211 -2.15 12.85 11.92
CA GLY A 211 -1.01 11.95 12.13
C GLY A 211 -1.41 10.48 12.24
N ALA A 212 -0.84 9.75 13.20
CA ALA A 212 -1.11 8.33 13.40
C ALA A 212 -1.10 7.96 14.89
N ARG A 213 -1.89 6.94 15.26
CA ARG A 213 -1.87 6.32 16.58
C ARG A 213 -1.30 4.93 16.48
N TYR A 214 -0.44 4.59 17.40
CA TYR A 214 0.03 3.22 17.62
C TYR A 214 -0.55 2.67 18.91
N ILE A 215 -0.92 1.38 18.87
CA ILE A 215 -1.36 0.60 20.02
C ILE A 215 -0.69 -0.77 19.91
N GLY A 216 0.06 -1.17 20.92
CA GLY A 216 0.71 -2.49 20.91
C GLY A 216 1.75 -2.68 22.01
N GLU A 217 2.67 -3.61 21.79
CA GLU A 217 3.65 -4.04 22.79
C GLU A 217 4.60 -2.90 23.24
N GLU A 218 4.85 -1.89 22.39
CA GLU A 218 5.70 -0.73 22.72
C GLU A 218 4.91 0.42 23.38
N GLY A 219 3.60 0.26 23.62
CA GLY A 219 2.75 1.25 24.28
C GLY A 219 1.52 1.68 23.49
N ASP A 220 0.95 2.81 23.87
CA ASP A 220 -0.16 3.50 23.18
C ASP A 220 0.21 4.98 23.09
N PHE A 221 0.50 5.46 21.87
CA PHE A 221 0.95 6.81 21.64
C PHE A 221 0.59 7.35 20.26
N PHE A 222 0.68 8.66 20.10
CA PHE A 222 0.41 9.39 18.88
C PHE A 222 1.69 9.95 18.28
N ILE A 223 1.78 9.90 16.95
CA ILE A 223 2.77 10.64 16.18
C ILE A 223 2.05 11.78 15.46
N SER A 224 2.50 12.99 15.72
CA SER A 224 2.00 14.18 15.04
C SER A 224 2.38 14.17 13.56
N PRO A 225 1.54 14.71 12.68
CA PRO A 225 1.91 14.89 11.28
C PRO A 225 2.95 16.01 11.15
N PHE A 226 3.70 16.01 10.07
CA PHE A 226 4.48 17.19 9.67
C PHE A 226 3.56 18.17 8.94
N GLU A 227 3.71 19.47 9.25
CA GLU A 227 2.91 20.52 8.62
C GLU A 227 3.39 20.78 7.19
N VAL A 228 2.52 20.54 6.21
CA VAL A 228 2.79 20.78 4.79
C VAL A 228 1.53 21.28 4.08
N SER A 229 1.69 21.88 2.90
CA SER A 229 0.58 22.26 2.03
C SER A 229 0.29 21.12 1.05
N PRO A 230 -0.81 20.38 1.17
CA PRO A 230 -1.09 19.24 0.32
C PRO A 230 -1.47 19.68 -1.11
N VAL A 231 -0.94 18.96 -2.10
CA VAL A 231 -1.27 19.09 -3.54
C VAL A 231 -2.10 17.88 -3.98
N ASP A 232 -1.66 16.66 -3.60
CA ASP A 232 -2.34 15.42 -3.95
C ASP A 232 -2.11 14.38 -2.83
N THR A 233 -3.18 13.84 -2.27
CA THR A 233 -3.10 12.87 -1.16
C THR A 233 -3.12 11.41 -1.62
N THR A 234 -3.15 11.16 -2.93
CA THR A 234 -3.19 9.80 -3.51
C THR A 234 -1.94 9.02 -3.15
N GLY A 235 -2.11 7.83 -2.58
CA GLY A 235 -1.01 6.95 -2.18
C GLY A 235 -0.27 7.33 -0.90
N ALA A 236 -0.70 8.39 -0.17
CA ALA A 236 -0.06 8.79 1.08
C ALA A 236 -0.01 7.67 2.13
N GLY A 237 -1.09 6.89 2.25
CA GLY A 237 -1.14 5.72 3.14
C GLY A 237 -0.18 4.60 2.71
N ASP A 238 -0.01 4.38 1.40
CA ASP A 238 0.92 3.39 0.86
C ASP A 238 2.37 3.80 1.15
N THR A 239 2.69 5.08 0.98
CA THR A 239 4.03 5.63 1.29
C THR A 239 4.30 5.60 2.78
N PHE A 240 3.34 6.01 3.61
CA PHE A 240 3.44 5.89 5.06
C PHE A 240 3.81 4.46 5.48
N LEU A 241 3.03 3.47 5.01
CA LEU A 241 3.25 2.07 5.35
C LEU A 241 4.60 1.56 4.83
N GLY A 242 4.97 1.91 3.60
CA GLY A 242 6.26 1.49 3.03
C GLY A 242 7.44 1.95 3.86
N TYR A 243 7.48 3.23 4.26
CA TYR A 243 8.53 3.78 5.11
C TYR A 243 8.50 3.24 6.55
N LEU A 244 7.30 3.08 7.13
CA LEU A 244 7.10 2.43 8.43
C LEU A 244 7.72 1.02 8.43
N LEU A 245 7.30 0.17 7.50
CA LEU A 245 7.73 -1.23 7.48
C LEU A 245 9.21 -1.39 7.11
N ALA A 246 9.73 -0.55 6.21
CA ALA A 246 11.15 -0.51 5.90
C ALA A 246 11.99 -0.16 7.13
N SER A 247 11.58 0.82 7.93
CA SER A 247 12.25 1.23 9.16
C SER A 247 12.24 0.12 10.22
N LEU A 248 11.08 -0.55 10.42
CA LEU A 248 10.97 -1.72 11.29
C LEU A 248 11.86 -2.88 10.82
N SER A 249 11.96 -3.11 9.52
CA SER A 249 12.82 -4.16 8.95
C SER A 249 14.32 -3.90 9.19
N LYS A 250 14.70 -2.65 9.44
CA LYS A 250 16.07 -2.23 9.81
C LYS A 250 16.29 -2.22 11.32
N GLY A 251 15.29 -2.56 12.13
CA GLY A 251 15.39 -2.65 13.59
C GLY A 251 15.17 -1.32 14.33
N MET A 252 14.58 -0.32 13.70
CA MET A 252 14.17 0.91 14.38
C MET A 252 13.01 0.62 15.34
N SER A 253 12.86 1.45 16.40
CA SER A 253 11.67 1.40 17.27
C SER A 253 10.41 1.77 16.50
N MET A 254 9.24 1.38 17.02
CA MET A 254 7.95 1.74 16.41
C MET A 254 7.79 3.26 16.29
N GLU A 255 8.18 4.01 17.31
CA GLU A 255 8.09 5.48 17.29
C GLU A 255 8.94 6.09 16.15
N GLN A 256 10.19 5.64 16.00
CA GLN A 256 11.06 6.08 14.90
C GLN A 256 10.47 5.69 13.55
N ALA A 257 10.00 4.45 13.41
CA ALA A 257 9.42 3.95 12.16
C ALA A 257 8.16 4.72 11.75
N LEU A 258 7.31 5.08 12.70
CA LEU A 258 6.12 5.92 12.47
C LEU A 258 6.51 7.35 12.07
N SER A 259 7.55 7.92 12.67
CA SER A 259 8.08 9.23 12.28
C SER A 259 8.54 9.25 10.83
N TYR A 260 9.29 8.22 10.39
CA TYR A 260 9.70 8.06 8.99
C TYR A 260 8.51 7.90 8.05
N GLY A 261 7.51 7.09 8.43
CA GLY A 261 6.27 6.94 7.66
C GLY A 261 5.51 8.26 7.52
N SER A 262 5.38 9.01 8.62
CA SER A 262 4.70 10.31 8.64
C SER A 262 5.43 11.34 7.78
N ALA A 263 6.75 11.44 7.90
CA ALA A 263 7.57 12.37 7.11
C ALA A 263 7.48 12.06 5.60
N ALA A 264 7.60 10.77 5.23
CA ALA A 264 7.51 10.36 3.83
C ALA A 264 6.13 10.64 3.22
N ALA A 265 5.06 10.34 3.94
CA ALA A 265 3.70 10.65 3.50
C ALA A 265 3.48 12.17 3.38
N SER A 266 3.99 12.96 4.33
CA SER A 266 3.90 14.43 4.28
C SER A 266 4.64 15.01 3.07
N LEU A 267 5.84 14.51 2.76
CA LEU A 267 6.58 14.93 1.56
C LEU A 267 5.84 14.54 0.27
N GLN A 268 5.32 13.31 0.20
CA GLN A 268 4.61 12.84 -0.99
C GLN A 268 3.43 13.74 -1.33
N ILE A 269 2.59 14.08 -0.37
CA ILE A 269 1.36 14.86 -0.63
C ILE A 269 1.63 16.28 -1.11
N THR A 270 2.86 16.78 -1.05
CA THR A 270 3.26 18.07 -1.65
C THR A 270 3.49 17.99 -3.16
N LYS A 271 3.48 16.79 -3.75
CA LYS A 271 3.70 16.52 -5.16
C LYS A 271 2.46 15.87 -5.78
N GLN A 272 2.28 16.00 -7.09
CA GLN A 272 1.19 15.35 -7.81
C GLN A 272 1.51 13.89 -8.13
N GLY A 273 0.52 13.01 -8.01
CA GLY A 273 0.59 11.59 -8.35
C GLY A 273 0.93 10.69 -7.15
N ALA A 274 0.70 9.39 -7.31
CA ALA A 274 0.96 8.37 -6.29
C ALA A 274 2.41 7.89 -6.35
N LEU A 275 2.73 6.94 -7.24
CA LEU A 275 4.03 6.26 -7.32
C LEU A 275 5.18 7.21 -7.64
N ALA A 276 4.99 8.13 -8.58
CA ALA A 276 6.01 9.11 -8.98
C ALA A 276 6.34 10.12 -7.88
N ALA A 277 5.39 10.42 -6.99
CA ALA A 277 5.54 11.39 -5.91
C ALA A 277 6.24 10.82 -4.66
N ILE A 278 6.42 9.49 -4.55
CA ILE A 278 7.08 8.86 -3.41
C ILE A 278 8.51 9.40 -3.26
N PRO A 279 8.88 9.98 -2.10
CA PRO A 279 10.21 10.56 -1.89
C PRO A 279 11.30 9.48 -1.82
N SER A 280 12.56 9.88 -1.98
CA SER A 280 13.72 9.05 -1.65
C SER A 280 14.02 9.08 -0.15
N LEU A 281 14.79 8.10 0.34
CA LEU A 281 15.21 8.06 1.75
C LEU A 281 15.94 9.35 2.15
N GLN A 282 16.84 9.85 1.30
CA GLN A 282 17.59 11.07 1.56
C GLN A 282 16.70 12.31 1.72
N GLU A 283 15.64 12.45 0.88
CA GLU A 283 14.67 13.53 1.03
C GLU A 283 13.95 13.45 2.38
N VAL A 284 13.58 12.23 2.81
CA VAL A 284 12.89 12.00 4.09
C VAL A 284 13.81 12.31 5.29
N GLU A 285 15.05 11.85 5.26
CA GLU A 285 16.04 12.10 6.32
C GLU A 285 16.35 13.60 6.45
N THR A 286 16.52 14.30 5.33
CA THR A 286 16.71 15.76 5.32
C THR A 286 15.50 16.46 5.93
N PHE A 287 14.29 16.08 5.50
CA PHE A 287 13.04 16.69 5.96
C PHE A 287 12.82 16.49 7.47
N ILE A 288 13.14 15.30 8.01
CA ILE A 288 13.08 15.04 9.45
C ILE A 288 14.09 15.95 10.18
N GLY A 289 15.33 16.05 9.68
CA GLY A 289 16.36 16.88 10.30
C GLY A 289 16.04 18.38 10.34
N GLU A 290 15.26 18.87 9.37
CA GLU A 290 14.84 20.29 9.31
C GLU A 290 13.62 20.59 10.19
N ASN A 291 12.86 19.56 10.63
CA ASN A 291 11.61 19.69 11.37
C ASN A 291 11.64 19.03 12.77
N SER A 292 12.85 18.64 13.26
CA SER A 292 13.06 18.00 14.57
C SER A 292 13.37 19.01 15.69
#